data_4ab07a897b0c8d06021221ed0ae89d1c
#
_entry.id   4ab07a897b0c8d06021221ed0ae89d1c
#
_cell.length_a   1.000
_cell.length_b   1.000
_cell.length_c   1.000
_cell.angle_alpha   90.00
_cell.angle_beta   90.00
_cell.angle_gamma   90.00
#
_symmetry.space_group_name_H-M   'P 1'
#
loop_
_entity.id
_entity.type
_entity.pdbx_description
1 polymer ?
#
loop_
_entity_poly.entity_id
_entity_poly.type
_entity_poly.pdbx_seq_one_letter_code
_entity_poly.pdbx_strand_id
1 'polypeptide(L)'
;MARKKDSPIGVGMTAKQMKRKRPINADLLNKIEPITDNQKVLFDNYKEGKNIFAYGAAGTGKTFAALYLALKDVLDQHTPYNQLYIVRSLVSTREIGFLPGDHEDKSFLYQIPYKNMVKYMFQMPTDADFEMLYGNLKQQDTIKFWSTSFIRGTTIDQAIVLVDESQNLNFHELDSIITRVGEDAKIIFCGDASQTDLQKTTEKNGILDFMKIIEQMPQEFAMIEFNVNDIVRSGLVREYLVRKMAMGM
;
A
#
# COMPACT_ATOMS: atom_id res chain seq x y z
N MET A 1 39.67 -13.16 36.31
CA MET A 1 38.78 -11.99 36.55
C MET A 1 38.41 -11.39 35.21
N ALA A 2 37.20 -11.70 34.71
CA ALA A 2 36.69 -11.20 33.43
C ALA A 2 35.81 -9.98 33.69
N ARG A 3 36.14 -8.84 33.10
CA ARG A 3 35.34 -7.61 33.17
C ARG A 3 34.08 -7.79 32.33
N LYS A 4 32.91 -7.68 32.99
CA LYS A 4 31.63 -7.47 32.32
C LYS A 4 31.68 -6.13 31.56
N LYS A 5 31.42 -6.17 30.24
CA LYS A 5 31.11 -4.97 29.45
C LYS A 5 29.62 -4.67 29.69
N ASP A 6 29.36 -3.53 30.27
CA ASP A 6 28.02 -2.93 30.37
C ASP A 6 27.57 -2.54 28.95
N SER A 7 26.39 -2.99 28.58
CA SER A 7 25.70 -2.57 27.33
C SER A 7 25.14 -1.15 27.55
N PRO A 8 25.34 -0.22 26.62
CA PRO A 8 24.69 1.07 26.74
C PRO A 8 23.22 0.97 26.40
N ILE A 9 22.39 1.30 27.36
CA ILE A 9 20.96 1.55 27.25
C ILE A 9 20.78 2.87 26.48
N GLY A 10 19.86 2.85 25.51
CA GLY A 10 19.35 4.05 24.86
C GLY A 10 19.94 4.28 23.47
N VAL A 11 19.30 3.68 22.47
CA VAL A 11 19.49 4.08 21.06
C VAL A 11 18.77 5.41 20.87
N GLY A 12 19.48 6.51 21.20
CA GLY A 12 19.05 7.84 20.81
C GLY A 12 19.06 7.93 19.27
N MET A 13 17.99 8.51 18.71
CA MET A 13 17.91 8.81 17.28
C MET A 13 19.21 9.42 16.78
N THR A 14 19.76 8.91 15.71
CA THR A 14 20.98 9.45 15.11
C THR A 14 20.73 10.87 14.60
N ALA A 15 21.77 11.71 14.55
CA ALA A 15 21.69 13.09 14.04
C ALA A 15 21.14 13.18 12.61
N LYS A 16 21.18 12.07 11.84
CA LYS A 16 20.60 11.93 10.50
C LYS A 16 19.07 11.75 10.55
N GLN A 17 18.56 11.11 11.60
CA GLN A 17 17.12 10.95 11.86
C GLN A 17 16.49 12.26 12.38
N MET A 18 17.26 13.06 13.14
CA MET A 18 16.78 14.37 13.63
C MET A 18 16.71 15.45 12.54
N LYS A 19 17.37 15.31 11.39
CA LYS A 19 17.41 16.33 10.33
C LYS A 19 16.18 16.37 9.43
N ARG A 20 15.24 15.45 9.54
CA ARG A 20 13.98 15.47 8.77
C ARG A 20 12.82 16.04 9.58
N LYS A 21 12.85 17.33 9.92
CA LYS A 21 11.62 18.05 10.27
C LYS A 21 10.75 18.08 9.02
N ARG A 22 9.73 17.22 8.99
CA ARG A 22 8.74 17.21 7.92
C ARG A 22 7.84 18.43 8.11
N PRO A 23 7.74 19.34 7.15
CA PRO A 23 6.81 20.46 7.23
C PRO A 23 5.35 20.01 7.09
N ILE A 24 5.13 18.78 6.58
CA ILE A 24 3.81 18.18 6.38
C ILE A 24 3.59 17.13 7.47
N ASN A 25 2.48 17.26 8.20
CA ASN A 25 2.11 16.34 9.28
C ASN A 25 0.70 15.74 9.05
N ALA A 26 0.34 14.76 9.87
CA ALA A 26 -0.95 14.07 9.78
C ALA A 26 -2.17 14.97 10.02
N ASP A 27 -2.01 16.12 10.70
CA ASP A 27 -3.11 17.05 10.99
C ASP A 27 -3.67 17.74 9.74
N LEU A 28 -2.89 17.74 8.65
CA LEU A 28 -3.33 18.25 7.36
C LEU A 28 -4.23 17.28 6.59
N LEU A 29 -4.31 16.02 7.04
CA LEU A 29 -5.20 15.03 6.42
C LEU A 29 -6.63 15.20 6.91
N ASN A 30 -7.57 15.08 5.98
CA ASN A 30 -8.97 14.93 6.34
C ASN A 30 -9.17 13.69 7.20
N LYS A 31 -10.09 13.79 8.14
CA LYS A 31 -10.53 12.62 8.91
C LYS A 31 -11.37 11.72 8.00
N ILE A 32 -10.86 10.54 7.69
CA ILE A 32 -11.55 9.52 6.92
C ILE A 32 -11.93 8.39 7.86
N GLU A 33 -13.22 8.08 7.87
CA GLU A 33 -13.80 7.00 8.67
C GLU A 33 -14.22 5.82 7.76
N PRO A 34 -14.18 4.59 8.26
CA PRO A 34 -14.69 3.45 7.52
C PRO A 34 -16.20 3.57 7.32
N ILE A 35 -16.68 3.26 6.13
CA ILE A 35 -18.10 3.36 5.75
C ILE A 35 -18.74 1.99 5.49
N THR A 36 -17.96 0.91 5.57
CA THR A 36 -18.46 -0.48 5.53
C THR A 36 -17.87 -1.30 6.67
N ASP A 37 -18.48 -2.44 6.97
CA ASP A 37 -18.04 -3.30 8.07
C ASP A 37 -16.62 -3.83 7.83
N ASN A 38 -16.29 -4.26 6.61
CA ASN A 38 -14.95 -4.78 6.31
C ASN A 38 -13.90 -3.66 6.25
N GLN A 39 -14.27 -2.42 5.88
CA GLN A 39 -13.38 -1.28 6.08
C GLN A 39 -13.10 -1.04 7.57
N LYS A 40 -14.11 -1.17 8.43
CA LYS A 40 -13.92 -1.06 9.88
C LYS A 40 -12.99 -2.14 10.41
N VAL A 41 -13.19 -3.38 10.00
CA VAL A 41 -12.29 -4.50 10.35
C VAL A 41 -10.85 -4.21 9.91
N LEU A 42 -10.65 -3.63 8.71
CA LEU A 42 -9.34 -3.23 8.23
C LEU A 42 -8.71 -2.16 9.14
N PHE A 43 -9.46 -1.10 9.48
CA PHE A 43 -8.99 -0.03 10.35
C PHE A 43 -8.61 -0.54 11.74
N ASP A 44 -9.42 -1.42 12.32
CA ASP A 44 -9.21 -1.94 13.67
C ASP A 44 -7.97 -2.85 13.71
N ASN A 45 -7.84 -3.83 12.82
CA ASN A 45 -6.66 -4.71 12.75
C ASN A 45 -5.37 -3.93 12.44
N TYR A 46 -5.45 -2.92 11.56
CA TYR A 46 -4.31 -2.06 11.26
C TYR A 46 -3.82 -1.31 12.51
N LYS A 47 -4.74 -0.76 13.33
CA LYS A 47 -4.44 -0.09 14.60
C LYS A 47 -3.88 -1.04 15.66
N GLU A 48 -4.28 -2.32 15.63
CA GLU A 48 -3.73 -3.37 16.49
C GLU A 48 -2.29 -3.76 16.12
N GLY A 49 -1.73 -3.16 15.07
CA GLY A 49 -0.34 -3.37 14.65
C GLY A 49 -0.16 -4.47 13.61
N LYS A 50 -1.22 -5.16 13.18
CA LYS A 50 -1.13 -6.23 12.19
C LYS A 50 -0.78 -5.71 10.80
N ASN A 51 -0.06 -6.53 10.04
CA ASN A 51 0.00 -6.42 8.59
C ASN A 51 -1.36 -6.79 8.00
N ILE A 52 -1.69 -6.25 6.84
CA ILE A 52 -3.02 -6.42 6.25
C ILE A 52 -2.93 -7.14 4.91
N PHE A 53 -3.85 -8.08 4.69
CA PHE A 53 -4.14 -8.64 3.38
C PHE A 53 -5.62 -8.40 3.04
N ALA A 54 -5.90 -7.31 2.32
CA ALA A 54 -7.23 -6.90 1.91
C ALA A 54 -7.51 -7.41 0.49
N TYR A 55 -8.46 -8.33 0.33
CA TYR A 55 -8.77 -8.95 -0.96
C TYR A 55 -10.26 -8.98 -1.25
N GLY A 56 -10.62 -9.30 -2.48
CA GLY A 56 -12.02 -9.46 -2.92
C GLY A 56 -12.52 -8.30 -3.77
N ALA A 57 -13.82 -8.07 -3.78
CA ALA A 57 -14.56 -7.29 -4.75
C ALA A 57 -13.96 -5.91 -5.09
N ALA A 58 -13.96 -5.57 -6.37
CA ALA A 58 -13.56 -4.24 -6.85
C ALA A 58 -14.53 -3.14 -6.38
N GLY A 59 -14.03 -1.90 -6.28
CA GLY A 59 -14.85 -0.75 -5.92
C GLY A 59 -15.26 -0.64 -4.46
N THR A 60 -14.63 -1.41 -3.57
CA THR A 60 -14.88 -1.45 -2.12
C THR A 60 -14.00 -0.49 -1.31
N GLY A 61 -13.06 0.21 -1.94
CA GLY A 61 -12.20 1.19 -1.30
C GLY A 61 -10.99 0.62 -0.56
N LYS A 62 -10.62 -0.65 -0.78
CA LYS A 62 -9.44 -1.30 -0.15
C LYS A 62 -8.18 -0.44 -0.23
N THR A 63 -7.75 -0.13 -1.45
CA THR A 63 -6.54 0.65 -1.73
C THR A 63 -6.61 2.05 -1.12
N PHE A 64 -7.78 2.70 -1.19
CA PHE A 64 -7.99 4.03 -0.62
C PHE A 64 -7.84 4.02 0.91
N ALA A 65 -8.50 3.06 1.59
CA ALA A 65 -8.42 2.90 3.04
C ALA A 65 -7.00 2.58 3.49
N ALA A 66 -6.34 1.64 2.81
CA ALA A 66 -4.95 1.25 3.08
C ALA A 66 -3.97 2.43 2.88
N LEU A 67 -4.11 3.16 1.77
CA LEU A 67 -3.28 4.33 1.48
C LEU A 67 -3.46 5.43 2.53
N TYR A 68 -4.72 5.68 2.96
CA TYR A 68 -5.00 6.68 4.01
C TYR A 68 -4.34 6.33 5.33
N LEU A 69 -4.50 5.09 5.80
CA LEU A 69 -3.92 4.64 7.06
C LEU A 69 -2.38 4.70 7.02
N ALA A 70 -1.80 4.21 5.92
CA ALA A 70 -0.36 4.25 5.72
C ALA A 70 0.19 5.69 5.68
N LEU A 71 -0.47 6.57 4.93
CA LEU A 71 -0.04 7.97 4.82
C LEU A 71 -0.18 8.71 6.15
N LYS A 72 -1.26 8.45 6.89
CA LYS A 72 -1.49 9.02 8.21
C LYS A 72 -0.35 8.66 9.17
N ASP A 73 0.00 7.37 9.25
CA ASP A 73 1.06 6.92 10.14
C ASP A 73 2.43 7.44 9.72
N VAL A 74 2.74 7.45 8.42
CA VAL A 74 4.02 7.98 7.91
C VAL A 74 4.17 9.48 8.16
N LEU A 75 3.08 10.23 8.26
CA LEU A 75 3.08 11.66 8.59
C LEU A 75 3.01 11.94 10.09
N ASP A 76 2.66 10.95 10.91
CA ASP A 76 2.64 11.06 12.36
C ASP A 76 4.07 10.91 12.92
N GLN A 77 4.51 11.89 13.68
CA GLN A 77 5.86 11.90 14.30
C GLN A 77 6.01 10.89 15.45
N HIS A 78 4.90 10.33 15.94
CA HIS A 78 4.89 9.38 17.06
C HIS A 78 4.97 7.92 16.60
N THR A 79 4.92 7.67 15.30
CA THR A 79 5.12 6.34 14.73
C THR A 79 6.57 6.13 14.28
N PRO A 80 7.05 4.89 14.16
CA PRO A 80 8.39 4.62 13.65
C PRO A 80 8.51 4.82 12.13
N TYR A 81 7.39 4.96 11.42
CA TYR A 81 7.36 4.96 9.97
C TYR A 81 7.78 6.30 9.38
N ASN A 82 8.68 6.25 8.42
CA ASN A 82 9.24 7.42 7.76
C ASN A 82 8.87 7.54 6.28
N GLN A 83 8.52 6.43 5.65
CA GLN A 83 8.36 6.32 4.21
C GLN A 83 7.17 5.43 3.88
N LEU A 84 6.44 5.80 2.84
CA LEU A 84 5.41 4.97 2.22
C LEU A 84 5.92 4.50 0.86
N TYR A 85 6.08 3.21 0.70
CA TYR A 85 6.36 2.58 -0.59
C TYR A 85 5.06 2.07 -1.20
N ILE A 86 4.73 2.57 -2.38
CA ILE A 86 3.62 2.06 -3.18
C ILE A 86 4.22 1.15 -4.24
N VAL A 87 3.88 -0.13 -4.15
CA VAL A 87 4.37 -1.17 -5.04
C VAL A 87 3.21 -1.67 -5.89
N ARG A 88 3.39 -1.65 -7.19
CA ARG A 88 2.42 -2.17 -8.15
C ARG A 88 3.14 -2.92 -9.26
N SER A 89 2.52 -3.99 -9.75
CA SER A 89 2.98 -4.65 -10.97
C SER A 89 2.88 -3.71 -12.17
N LEU A 90 3.94 -3.67 -12.96
CA LEU A 90 3.96 -2.97 -14.26
C LEU A 90 3.55 -3.93 -15.41
N VAL A 91 2.71 -4.93 -15.14
CA VAL A 91 2.17 -5.76 -16.22
C VAL A 91 1.51 -4.82 -17.21
N SER A 92 2.03 -4.80 -18.43
CA SER A 92 1.42 -4.03 -19.52
C SER A 92 0.04 -4.62 -19.79
N THR A 93 -0.99 -3.95 -19.27
CA THR A 93 -2.34 -4.20 -19.76
C THR A 93 -2.32 -3.97 -21.26
N ARG A 94 -3.04 -4.77 -22.02
CA ARG A 94 -3.12 -4.67 -23.51
C ARG A 94 -3.50 -3.27 -24.00
N GLU A 95 -4.01 -2.42 -23.12
CA GLU A 95 -4.44 -1.06 -23.40
C GLU A 95 -3.28 -0.04 -23.47
N ILE A 96 -2.14 -0.34 -22.83
CA ILE A 96 -0.95 0.48 -22.94
C ILE A 96 -0.01 -0.21 -23.95
N GLY A 97 -0.44 -0.29 -25.22
CA GLY A 97 0.44 -0.60 -26.32
C GLY A 97 1.68 0.25 -26.26
N PHE A 98 2.74 -0.11 -26.99
CA PHE A 98 4.01 0.59 -27.09
C PHE A 98 3.84 2.13 -27.00
N LEU A 99 3.70 2.65 -25.78
CA LEU A 99 3.89 4.08 -25.57
C LEU A 99 5.37 4.36 -25.79
N PRO A 100 5.72 5.22 -26.76
CA PRO A 100 7.07 5.73 -26.86
C PRO A 100 7.36 6.54 -25.61
N GLY A 101 8.41 6.22 -24.90
CA GLY A 101 8.84 6.91 -23.69
C GLY A 101 9.70 6.00 -22.81
N ASP A 102 10.55 6.60 -22.00
CA ASP A 102 11.42 5.92 -21.04
C ASP A 102 10.61 5.28 -19.92
N HIS A 103 11.25 4.40 -19.14
CA HIS A 103 10.65 3.74 -17.96
C HIS A 103 10.03 4.73 -16.97
N GLU A 104 10.52 5.95 -16.91
CA GLU A 104 10.01 7.03 -16.05
C GLU A 104 8.65 7.54 -16.52
N ASP A 105 8.43 7.73 -17.82
CA ASP A 105 7.16 8.18 -18.39
C ASP A 105 6.04 7.15 -18.17
N LYS A 106 6.35 5.86 -18.32
CA LYS A 106 5.41 4.78 -18.06
C LYS A 106 5.06 4.69 -16.57
N SER A 107 6.05 4.84 -15.70
CA SER A 107 5.87 4.87 -14.25
C SER A 107 4.95 6.01 -13.81
N PHE A 108 5.00 7.16 -14.47
CA PHE A 108 4.18 8.33 -14.14
C PHE A 108 2.67 8.04 -14.28
N LEU A 109 2.24 7.37 -15.35
CA LEU A 109 0.82 7.05 -15.55
C LEU A 109 0.24 6.18 -14.44
N TYR A 110 1.02 5.23 -13.92
CA TYR A 110 0.61 4.38 -12.80
C TYR A 110 0.52 5.12 -11.47
N GLN A 111 1.15 6.30 -11.34
CA GLN A 111 1.11 7.12 -10.13
C GLN A 111 -0.14 8.01 -10.06
N ILE A 112 -0.79 8.32 -11.20
CA ILE A 112 -1.94 9.22 -11.28
C ILE A 112 -3.09 8.82 -10.34
N PRO A 113 -3.54 7.57 -10.29
CA PRO A 113 -4.62 7.17 -9.38
C PRO A 113 -4.29 7.46 -7.91
N TYR A 114 -3.07 7.17 -7.48
CA TYR A 114 -2.63 7.42 -6.11
C TYR A 114 -2.52 8.91 -5.82
N LYS A 115 -1.99 9.70 -6.74
CA LYS A 115 -1.94 11.15 -6.63
C LYS A 115 -3.34 11.75 -6.44
N ASN A 116 -4.34 11.25 -7.18
CA ASN A 116 -5.72 11.68 -7.04
C ASN A 116 -6.32 11.28 -5.69
N MET A 117 -6.02 10.08 -5.18
CA MET A 117 -6.43 9.66 -3.83
C MET A 117 -5.79 10.55 -2.76
N VAL A 118 -4.49 10.82 -2.85
CA VAL A 118 -3.78 11.71 -1.93
C VAL A 118 -4.37 13.13 -1.99
N LYS A 119 -4.71 13.64 -3.19
CA LYS A 119 -5.36 14.94 -3.37
C LYS A 119 -6.68 15.02 -2.60
N TYR A 120 -7.50 13.98 -2.67
CA TYR A 120 -8.74 13.90 -1.91
C TYR A 120 -8.50 13.89 -0.39
N MET A 121 -7.44 13.22 0.07
CA MET A 121 -7.12 13.11 1.49
C MET A 121 -6.68 14.43 2.11
N PHE A 122 -6.04 15.32 1.36
CA PHE A 122 -5.53 16.60 1.91
C PHE A 122 -6.48 17.78 1.73
N GLN A 123 -7.41 17.76 0.76
CA GLN A 123 -8.33 18.89 0.47
C GLN A 123 -7.68 20.28 0.48
N MET A 124 -6.59 20.44 -0.24
CA MET A 124 -5.91 21.73 -0.32
C MET A 124 -6.79 22.79 -1.01
N PRO A 125 -6.66 24.09 -0.63
CA PRO A 125 -7.50 25.16 -1.17
C PRO A 125 -7.45 25.29 -2.69
N THR A 126 -6.27 25.08 -3.28
CA THR A 126 -6.07 25.14 -4.74
C THR A 126 -5.30 23.94 -5.25
N ASP A 127 -5.40 23.69 -6.55
CA ASP A 127 -4.61 22.64 -7.22
C ASP A 127 -3.12 22.95 -7.15
N ALA A 128 -2.71 24.20 -7.20
CA ALA A 128 -1.32 24.63 -7.07
C ALA A 128 -0.75 24.32 -5.69
N ASP A 129 -1.53 24.55 -4.62
CA ASP A 129 -1.13 24.21 -3.26
C ASP A 129 -0.95 22.69 -3.10
N PHE A 130 -1.84 21.90 -3.71
CA PHE A 130 -1.71 20.45 -3.70
C PHE A 130 -0.45 19.99 -4.47
N GLU A 131 -0.18 20.54 -5.66
CA GLU A 131 1.01 20.18 -6.43
C GLU A 131 2.29 20.47 -5.66
N MET A 132 2.35 21.60 -4.95
CA MET A 132 3.48 21.95 -4.10
C MET A 132 3.62 20.97 -2.93
N LEU A 133 2.52 20.63 -2.24
CA LEU A 133 2.51 19.66 -1.14
C LEU A 133 2.96 18.29 -1.63
N TYR A 134 2.38 17.79 -2.72
CA TYR A 134 2.69 16.49 -3.28
C TYR A 134 4.15 16.41 -3.78
N GLY A 135 4.63 17.48 -4.40
CA GLY A 135 6.03 17.62 -4.77
C GLY A 135 6.98 17.52 -3.58
N ASN A 136 6.62 18.15 -2.45
CA ASN A 136 7.40 18.06 -1.21
C ASN A 136 7.39 16.62 -0.63
N LEU A 137 6.24 15.94 -0.64
CA LEU A 137 6.16 14.55 -0.19
C LEU A 137 7.07 13.62 -1.00
N LYS A 138 7.15 13.83 -2.30
CA LYS A 138 8.06 13.07 -3.18
C LYS A 138 9.53 13.45 -2.95
N GLN A 139 9.84 14.74 -2.88
CA GLN A 139 11.21 15.23 -2.68
C GLN A 139 11.80 14.80 -1.33
N GLN A 140 10.97 14.68 -0.31
CA GLN A 140 11.37 14.20 1.01
C GLN A 140 11.38 12.68 1.13
N ASP A 141 11.13 11.95 0.04
CA ASP A 141 10.99 10.49 0.04
C ASP A 141 9.88 9.98 0.96
N THR A 142 8.89 10.81 1.29
CA THR A 142 7.76 10.39 2.13
C THR A 142 6.84 9.41 1.39
N ILE A 143 6.65 9.63 0.07
CA ILE A 143 5.94 8.70 -0.82
C ILE A 143 6.91 8.29 -1.93
N LYS A 144 7.05 6.99 -2.12
CA LYS A 144 7.86 6.38 -3.18
C LYS A 144 7.05 5.37 -3.97
N PHE A 145 7.27 5.35 -5.28
CA PHE A 145 6.70 4.34 -6.16
C PHE A 145 7.79 3.39 -6.59
N TRP A 146 7.58 2.10 -6.35
CA TRP A 146 8.53 1.06 -6.73
C TRP A 146 7.87 0.01 -7.61
N SER A 147 8.58 -0.42 -8.64
CA SER A 147 8.25 -1.66 -9.33
C SER A 147 8.92 -2.83 -8.60
N THR A 148 8.37 -4.02 -8.80
CA THR A 148 8.90 -5.27 -8.22
C THR A 148 10.37 -5.53 -8.56
N SER A 149 10.85 -4.97 -9.67
CA SER A 149 12.25 -5.09 -10.11
C SER A 149 13.23 -4.33 -9.22
N PHE A 150 12.82 -3.24 -8.57
CA PHE A 150 13.71 -2.40 -7.74
C PHE A 150 13.79 -2.83 -6.27
N ILE A 151 12.90 -3.72 -5.82
CA ILE A 151 12.84 -4.17 -4.43
C ILE A 151 13.96 -5.16 -4.10
N ARG A 152 14.51 -5.86 -5.10
CA ARG A 152 15.53 -6.88 -4.89
C ARG A 152 16.83 -6.29 -4.35
N GLY A 153 17.35 -6.89 -3.27
CA GLY A 153 18.63 -6.52 -2.68
C GLY A 153 18.59 -5.36 -1.68
N THR A 154 17.41 -4.85 -1.31
CA THR A 154 17.24 -3.82 -0.29
C THR A 154 16.44 -4.34 0.89
N THR A 155 16.73 -3.87 2.10
CA THR A 155 15.85 -4.03 3.28
C THR A 155 15.08 -2.73 3.48
N ILE A 156 13.81 -2.84 3.79
CA ILE A 156 12.89 -1.72 3.97
C ILE A 156 12.59 -1.57 5.46
N ASP A 157 13.28 -0.65 6.11
CA ASP A 157 13.12 -0.36 7.52
C ASP A 157 12.32 0.92 7.73
N GLN A 158 11.62 1.02 8.87
CA GLN A 158 10.88 2.21 9.30
C GLN A 158 9.91 2.74 8.23
N ALA A 159 9.19 1.84 7.57
CA ALA A 159 8.37 2.17 6.42
C ALA A 159 7.08 1.37 6.38
N ILE A 160 6.13 1.86 5.60
CA ILE A 160 4.93 1.11 5.24
C ILE A 160 5.00 0.79 3.75
N VAL A 161 4.80 -0.49 3.43
CA VAL A 161 4.77 -1.00 2.05
C VAL A 161 3.33 -1.31 1.67
N LEU A 162 2.76 -0.54 0.75
CA LEU A 162 1.45 -0.79 0.16
C LEU A 162 1.64 -1.49 -1.19
N VAL A 163 1.30 -2.76 -1.24
CA VAL A 163 1.32 -3.58 -2.46
C VAL A 163 -0.09 -3.60 -3.04
N ASP A 164 -0.29 -2.86 -4.12
CA ASP A 164 -1.61 -2.75 -4.77
C ASP A 164 -1.68 -3.62 -6.03
N GLU A 165 -2.91 -4.04 -6.38
CA GLU A 165 -3.18 -4.99 -7.48
C GLU A 165 -2.34 -6.28 -7.34
N SER A 166 -2.25 -6.79 -6.11
CA SER A 166 -1.38 -7.92 -5.76
C SER A 166 -1.72 -9.21 -6.53
N GLN A 167 -2.94 -9.35 -7.06
CA GLN A 167 -3.31 -10.47 -7.95
C GLN A 167 -2.54 -10.50 -9.28
N ASN A 168 -1.94 -9.37 -9.67
CA ASN A 168 -1.13 -9.25 -10.88
C ASN A 168 0.36 -9.51 -10.64
N LEU A 169 0.73 -9.92 -9.42
CA LEU A 169 2.08 -10.34 -9.05
C LEU A 169 2.15 -11.88 -9.04
N ASN A 170 3.22 -12.42 -9.57
CA ASN A 170 3.49 -13.85 -9.42
C ASN A 170 4.05 -14.15 -8.01
N PHE A 171 4.10 -15.44 -7.64
CA PHE A 171 4.57 -15.85 -6.31
C PHE A 171 5.96 -15.33 -5.97
N HIS A 172 6.91 -15.37 -6.91
CA HIS A 172 8.28 -14.89 -6.66
C HIS A 172 8.37 -13.39 -6.42
N GLU A 173 7.48 -12.61 -7.05
CA GLU A 173 7.40 -11.17 -6.81
C GLU A 173 6.83 -10.89 -5.41
N LEU A 174 5.75 -11.56 -5.03
CA LEU A 174 5.15 -11.45 -3.69
C LEU A 174 6.14 -11.87 -2.60
N ASP A 175 6.82 -13.01 -2.77
CA ASP A 175 7.87 -13.49 -1.89
C ASP A 175 9.06 -12.51 -1.80
N SER A 176 9.47 -11.97 -2.94
CA SER A 176 10.53 -10.96 -2.97
C SER A 176 10.18 -9.69 -2.21
N ILE A 177 8.91 -9.28 -2.21
CA ILE A 177 8.46 -8.08 -1.49
C ILE A 177 8.43 -8.35 0.01
N ILE A 178 7.74 -9.40 0.46
CA ILE A 178 7.56 -9.68 1.88
C ILE A 178 8.88 -9.94 2.59
N THR A 179 9.83 -10.59 1.92
CA THR A 179 11.16 -10.88 2.46
C THR A 179 12.08 -9.65 2.55
N ARG A 180 11.63 -8.47 2.13
CA ARG A 180 12.35 -7.19 2.25
C ARG A 180 11.85 -6.31 3.38
N VAL A 181 10.71 -6.66 3.98
CA VAL A 181 10.18 -5.94 5.14
C VAL A 181 11.14 -6.13 6.31
N GLY A 182 11.70 -5.03 6.80
CA GLY A 182 12.71 -5.00 7.86
C GLY A 182 12.17 -4.52 9.20
N GLU A 183 13.04 -3.94 10.02
CA GLU A 183 12.70 -3.45 11.36
C GLU A 183 11.74 -2.25 11.29
N ASP A 184 10.78 -2.21 12.22
CA ASP A 184 9.79 -1.13 12.30
C ASP A 184 9.10 -0.87 10.94
N ALA A 185 8.82 -1.91 10.20
CA ALA A 185 8.12 -1.81 8.93
C ALA A 185 6.79 -2.57 8.97
N LYS A 186 5.85 -2.13 8.14
CA LYS A 186 4.51 -2.74 7.98
C LYS A 186 4.21 -2.96 6.51
N ILE A 187 3.50 -4.04 6.19
CA ILE A 187 3.09 -4.33 4.82
C ILE A 187 1.57 -4.48 4.72
N ILE A 188 1.02 -3.95 3.62
CA ILE A 188 -0.40 -4.04 3.28
C ILE A 188 -0.50 -4.54 1.85
N PHE A 189 -1.17 -5.67 1.66
CA PHE A 189 -1.53 -6.16 0.33
C PHE A 189 -2.98 -5.78 0.04
N CYS A 190 -3.22 -5.25 -1.16
CA CYS A 190 -4.54 -4.98 -1.72
C CYS A 190 -4.67 -5.68 -3.06
N GLY A 191 -5.76 -6.41 -3.27
CA GLY A 191 -5.97 -7.10 -4.53
C GLY A 191 -7.35 -7.74 -4.68
N ASP A 192 -7.60 -8.29 -5.86
CA ASP A 192 -8.80 -9.07 -6.16
C ASP A 192 -8.37 -10.36 -6.85
N ALA A 193 -8.32 -11.46 -6.09
CA ALA A 193 -7.88 -12.76 -6.61
C ALA A 193 -8.76 -13.31 -7.75
N SER A 194 -9.97 -12.77 -7.93
CA SER A 194 -10.86 -13.12 -9.06
C SER A 194 -10.50 -12.39 -10.35
N GLN A 195 -9.73 -11.29 -10.26
CA GLN A 195 -9.36 -10.44 -11.39
C GLN A 195 -7.84 -10.43 -11.55
N THR A 196 -7.31 -11.22 -12.44
CA THR A 196 -5.87 -11.26 -12.72
C THR A 196 -5.59 -11.07 -14.22
N ASP A 197 -4.66 -10.18 -14.53
CA ASP A 197 -4.15 -9.94 -15.88
C ASP A 197 -3.07 -10.96 -16.29
N LEU A 198 -2.64 -11.84 -15.38
CA LEU A 198 -1.64 -12.86 -15.66
C LEU A 198 -2.17 -13.88 -16.66
N GLN A 199 -1.37 -14.20 -17.67
CA GLN A 199 -1.80 -15.07 -18.79
C GLN A 199 -1.57 -16.55 -18.51
N LYS A 200 -0.50 -16.90 -17.78
CA LYS A 200 -0.15 -18.29 -17.50
C LYS A 200 -0.87 -18.79 -16.25
N THR A 201 -1.39 -20.00 -16.31
CA THR A 201 -2.08 -20.63 -15.17
C THR A 201 -1.19 -20.75 -13.93
N THR A 202 0.10 -21.04 -14.12
CA THR A 202 1.09 -21.11 -13.04
C THR A 202 1.32 -19.76 -12.35
N GLU A 203 1.21 -18.66 -13.08
CA GLU A 203 1.33 -17.31 -12.53
C GLU A 203 0.03 -16.90 -11.81
N LYS A 204 -1.14 -17.28 -12.33
CA LYS A 204 -2.44 -17.03 -11.70
C LYS A 204 -2.58 -17.69 -10.33
N ASN A 205 -1.98 -18.84 -10.13
CA ASN A 205 -2.02 -19.55 -8.86
C ASN A 205 -1.08 -18.93 -7.81
N GLY A 206 -0.16 -18.07 -8.20
CA GLY A 206 0.85 -17.50 -7.31
C GLY A 206 0.25 -16.73 -6.13
N ILE A 207 -0.78 -15.92 -6.38
CA ILE A 207 -1.48 -15.18 -5.31
C ILE A 207 -2.21 -16.14 -4.35
N LEU A 208 -2.84 -17.21 -4.86
CA LEU A 208 -3.56 -18.17 -4.03
C LEU A 208 -2.63 -18.98 -3.14
N ASP A 209 -1.46 -19.35 -3.64
CA ASP A 209 -0.45 -20.06 -2.84
C ASP A 209 0.17 -19.13 -1.80
N PHE A 210 0.40 -17.87 -2.15
CA PHE A 210 0.84 -16.86 -1.19
C PHE A 210 -0.19 -16.63 -0.08
N MET A 211 -1.48 -16.52 -0.42
CA MET A 211 -2.56 -16.38 0.56
C MET A 211 -2.58 -17.53 1.55
N LYS A 212 -2.40 -18.79 1.11
CA LYS A 212 -2.34 -19.96 1.99
C LYS A 212 -1.21 -19.88 3.02
N ILE A 213 -0.09 -19.24 2.67
CA ILE A 213 1.02 -19.02 3.61
C ILE A 213 0.61 -17.94 4.62
N ILE A 214 0.05 -16.84 4.16
CA ILE A 214 -0.41 -15.73 5.02
C ILE A 214 -1.49 -16.18 6.00
N GLU A 215 -2.42 -17.06 5.59
CA GLU A 215 -3.46 -17.65 6.45
C GLU A 215 -2.87 -18.41 7.66
N GLN A 216 -1.65 -18.92 7.54
CA GLN A 216 -0.97 -19.61 8.63
C GLN A 216 -0.24 -18.66 9.61
N MET A 217 -0.33 -17.35 9.35
CA MET A 217 0.34 -16.30 10.13
C MET A 217 -0.67 -15.34 10.80
N PRO A 218 -1.71 -15.81 11.52
CA PRO A 218 -2.80 -14.95 12.05
C PRO A 218 -2.34 -13.97 13.13
N GLN A 219 -1.16 -14.19 13.73
CA GLN A 219 -0.58 -13.26 14.69
C GLN A 219 0.01 -12.03 13.99
N GLU A 220 0.55 -12.20 12.78
CA GLU A 220 1.24 -11.18 12.01
C GLU A 220 0.32 -10.49 11.00
N PHE A 221 -0.67 -11.22 10.46
CA PHE A 221 -1.54 -10.75 9.41
C PHE A 221 -3.01 -10.82 9.77
N ALA A 222 -3.76 -9.80 9.34
CA ALA A 222 -5.21 -9.85 9.23
C ALA A 222 -5.60 -9.99 7.76
N MET A 223 -6.26 -11.10 7.43
CA MET A 223 -6.85 -11.32 6.11
C MET A 223 -8.30 -10.84 6.12
N ILE A 224 -8.64 -9.93 5.20
CA ILE A 224 -9.95 -9.27 5.17
C ILE A 224 -10.55 -9.39 3.79
N GLU A 225 -11.65 -10.12 3.70
CA GLU A 225 -12.38 -10.31 2.46
C GLU A 225 -13.44 -9.23 2.27
N PHE A 226 -13.31 -8.46 1.21
CA PHE A 226 -14.28 -7.47 0.79
C PHE A 226 -15.25 -8.08 -0.20
N ASN A 227 -16.54 -7.95 0.08
CA ASN A 227 -17.61 -8.56 -0.70
C ASN A 227 -18.54 -7.51 -1.34
N VAL A 228 -19.62 -7.97 -1.94
CA VAL A 228 -20.62 -7.11 -2.63
C VAL A 228 -21.22 -6.02 -1.74
N ASN A 229 -21.31 -6.25 -0.43
CA ASN A 229 -21.89 -5.28 0.52
C ASN A 229 -20.94 -4.12 0.80
N ASP A 230 -19.65 -4.32 0.53
CA ASP A 230 -18.62 -3.28 0.72
C ASP A 230 -18.44 -2.36 -0.49
N ILE A 231 -19.22 -2.56 -1.57
CA ILE A 231 -19.12 -1.73 -2.77
C ILE A 231 -19.57 -0.31 -2.45
N VAL A 232 -18.64 0.65 -2.47
CA VAL A 232 -18.81 2.07 -2.17
C VAL A 232 -18.99 2.94 -3.42
N ARG A 233 -19.26 2.32 -4.56
CA ARG A 233 -19.60 3.00 -5.80
C ARG A 233 -21.08 3.30 -5.84
N SER A 234 -21.46 4.39 -6.49
CA SER A 234 -22.87 4.83 -6.58
C SER A 234 -23.53 4.38 -7.90
N GLY A 235 -24.85 4.30 -7.87
CA GLY A 235 -25.70 4.20 -9.06
C GLY A 235 -25.31 3.06 -10.01
N LEU A 236 -25.14 3.40 -11.29
CA LEU A 236 -24.86 2.46 -12.37
C LEU A 236 -23.63 1.58 -12.12
N VAL A 237 -22.56 2.15 -11.57
CA VAL A 237 -21.30 1.40 -11.34
C VAL A 237 -21.52 0.31 -10.30
N ARG A 238 -22.23 0.61 -9.22
CA ARG A 238 -22.56 -0.38 -8.19
C ARG A 238 -23.41 -1.50 -8.76
N GLU A 239 -24.47 -1.17 -9.48
CA GLU A 239 -25.39 -2.15 -10.10
C GLU A 239 -24.64 -3.06 -11.08
N TYR A 240 -23.78 -2.48 -11.93
CA TYR A 240 -22.94 -3.24 -12.85
C TYR A 240 -22.02 -4.24 -12.12
N LEU A 241 -21.32 -3.79 -11.08
CA LEU A 241 -20.40 -4.65 -10.30
C LEU A 241 -21.16 -5.79 -9.61
N VAL A 242 -22.31 -5.50 -9.00
CA VAL A 242 -23.16 -6.51 -8.36
C VAL A 242 -23.58 -7.58 -9.36
N ARG A 243 -24.04 -7.18 -10.54
CA ARG A 243 -24.48 -8.13 -11.57
C ARG A 243 -23.32 -8.93 -12.17
N LYS A 244 -22.17 -8.28 -12.39
CA LYS A 244 -20.96 -8.94 -12.85
C LYS A 244 -20.56 -10.07 -11.90
N MET A 245 -20.51 -9.78 -10.60
CA MET A 245 -20.18 -10.77 -9.57
C MET A 245 -21.22 -11.91 -9.52
N ALA A 246 -22.52 -11.60 -9.63
CA ALA A 246 -23.58 -12.61 -9.64
C ALA A 246 -23.47 -13.56 -10.85
N MET A 247 -22.83 -13.13 -11.93
CA MET A 247 -22.56 -13.95 -13.12
C MET A 247 -21.23 -14.73 -13.04
N GLY A 248 -20.49 -14.60 -11.94
CA GLY A 248 -19.19 -15.25 -11.75
C GLY A 248 -18.07 -14.71 -12.66
N MET A 249 -18.16 -13.44 -13.06
CA MET A 249 -17.24 -12.78 -14.00
C MET A 249 -16.30 -11.80 -13.27
#